data_f905ceeb56eb5705e8ab81632453200b
#
_entry.id   f905ceeb56eb5705e8ab81632453200b
#
_cell.length_a   1.000
_cell.length_b   1.000
_cell.length_c   1.000
_cell.angle_alpha   90.00
_cell.angle_beta   90.00
_cell.angle_gamma   90.00
#
_symmetry.space_group_name_H-M   'P 1'
#
loop_
_entity.id
_entity.type
_entity.pdbx_description
1 polymer ?
#
loop_
_entity_poly.entity_id
_entity_poly.type
_entity_poly.pdbx_seq_one_letter_code
_entity_poly.pdbx_strand_id
1 'polypeptide(L)'
;MSYLKYGYVFLCVIVLVGLPLTSWSQDAVPEGEPTLELAEGESENVSTEEAYEVEDQSPEELDHEAQQILDLKQAVAAAANAGHNGWMLVCCALVLFMTAPGLALFYGGLVRKKNVVSVLMQCLFLMGLMSVVWAVCGFSLAFGGDGMENKFIGNGEFLFMQGLTMEGGALSYELGLDVSDLTFAIFQGMFFIITPALICGAFAERMKFSTMAVFSVLWGLLVYCPICHWVWDGGIIAHGVDGAWAGGGLDFAGGNVVHISSGVSALVACILIGKRMGFGXEPMPPHNLTYTVLGAAMLWVGWFGFNAGSAVASNDGATMAFAVTHLSAAAGVXGWTLFEWAVHKKPTALGAASGAVAGLVCITPAAGFVQPMPALLMGFIAGALCFFAVTAMKSKLGYDDSLDAFGVHGIGGTIGAVLTGVFATQQVTGATEALGAIDGNXXAIXGQLVSVIVTVVYAAVXSLIILKLLEKTMGLRVXEDAETRGLDLSEHGEEGYIWL
;
A
#
# COMPACT_ATOMS: atom_id res chain seq x y z
N MET A 1 34.88 -14.57 23.49
CA MET A 1 34.07 -13.67 24.31
C MET A 1 33.07 -12.80 23.54
N SER A 2 32.83 -13.07 22.28
CA SER A 2 31.91 -12.25 21.45
C SER A 2 30.51 -12.86 21.27
N TYR A 3 30.31 -14.12 21.58
CA TYR A 3 29.03 -14.81 21.33
C TYR A 3 27.99 -14.64 22.44
N LEU A 4 28.40 -14.25 23.63
CA LEU A 4 27.49 -14.09 24.78
C LEU A 4 26.69 -12.77 24.77
N LYS A 5 27.13 -11.75 23.99
CA LYS A 5 26.43 -10.45 23.92
C LYS A 5 25.21 -10.44 23.01
N TYR A 6 25.11 -11.41 22.10
CA TYR A 6 23.94 -11.51 21.20
C TYR A 6 22.83 -12.40 21.76
N GLY A 7 23.16 -13.16 22.82
CA GLY A 7 22.21 -14.04 23.48
C GLY A 7 21.01 -13.29 24.12
N TYR A 8 21.26 -12.09 24.64
CA TYR A 8 20.22 -11.32 25.33
C TYR A 8 19.20 -10.70 24.37
N VAL A 9 19.63 -10.29 23.16
CA VAL A 9 18.71 -9.74 22.14
C VAL A 9 17.83 -10.86 21.61
N PHE A 10 18.42 -12.06 21.43
CA PHE A 10 17.67 -13.25 21.01
C PHE A 10 16.71 -13.72 22.09
N LEU A 11 17.10 -13.59 23.37
CA LEU A 11 16.26 -13.98 24.49
C LEU A 11 15.06 -13.04 24.66
N CYS A 12 15.23 -11.74 24.41
CA CYS A 12 14.11 -10.78 24.43
C CYS A 12 13.11 -11.06 23.30
N VAL A 13 13.60 -11.51 22.14
CA VAL A 13 12.73 -11.92 21.01
C VAL A 13 11.99 -13.21 21.37
N ILE A 14 12.66 -14.16 22.04
CA ILE A 14 12.05 -15.43 22.46
C ILE A 14 11.03 -15.20 23.59
N VAL A 15 11.28 -14.23 24.49
CA VAL A 15 10.34 -13.89 25.55
C VAL A 15 9.08 -13.21 25.00
N LEU A 16 9.25 -12.41 23.90
CA LEU A 16 8.09 -11.80 23.22
C LEU A 16 7.30 -12.81 22.37
N VAL A 17 7.97 -13.85 21.85
CA VAL A 17 7.35 -14.89 21.03
C VAL A 17 6.90 -16.08 21.89
N GLY A 18 7.48 -16.25 23.08
CA GLY A 18 7.24 -17.38 23.97
C GLY A 18 6.18 -17.15 25.05
N LEU A 19 5.45 -16.04 24.98
CA LEU A 19 4.22 -15.94 25.77
C LEU A 19 3.23 -16.92 25.15
N PRO A 20 2.72 -17.90 25.92
CA PRO A 20 1.73 -18.79 25.37
C PRO A 20 0.56 -17.94 24.87
N LEU A 21 0.11 -18.24 23.68
CA LEU A 21 -1.21 -17.84 23.22
C LEU A 21 -2.21 -18.62 24.09
N THR A 22 -2.22 -18.31 25.38
CA THR A 22 -3.35 -18.69 26.18
C THR A 22 -4.52 -17.93 25.58
N SER A 23 -5.42 -18.69 25.00
CA SER A 23 -6.73 -18.20 24.66
C SER A 23 -7.21 -17.29 25.79
N TRP A 24 -7.32 -16.00 25.51
CA TRP A 24 -8.22 -15.17 26.29
C TRP A 24 -9.58 -15.78 26.05
N SER A 25 -10.01 -16.67 26.97
CA SER A 25 -11.41 -17.01 27.02
C SER A 25 -12.12 -15.67 27.21
N GLN A 26 -12.98 -15.35 26.30
CA GLN A 26 -13.99 -14.34 26.51
C GLN A 26 -14.79 -14.78 27.73
N ASP A 27 -14.37 -14.34 28.92
CA ASP A 27 -15.28 -14.30 30.03
C ASP A 27 -16.40 -13.34 29.62
N ALA A 28 -17.57 -13.93 29.57
CA ALA A 28 -18.80 -13.37 29.08
C ALA A 28 -18.96 -11.87 29.32
N VAL A 29 -19.09 -11.12 28.26
CA VAL A 29 -19.92 -9.92 28.28
C VAL A 29 -21.30 -10.38 28.74
N PRO A 30 -21.89 -9.79 29.79
CA PRO A 30 -23.26 -10.16 30.15
C PRO A 30 -24.14 -9.86 28.94
N GLU A 31 -24.74 -10.89 28.41
CA GLU A 31 -25.75 -10.73 27.37
C GLU A 31 -26.94 -10.05 28.05
N GLY A 32 -27.01 -8.74 27.87
CA GLY A 32 -28.19 -7.96 28.23
C GLY A 32 -29.11 -7.80 27.03
N GLU A 33 -29.52 -8.91 26.45
CA GLU A 33 -30.76 -8.88 25.69
C GLU A 33 -31.91 -8.88 26.71
N PRO A 34 -32.87 -7.98 26.55
CA PRO A 34 -34.09 -8.12 27.34
C PRO A 34 -34.82 -9.36 26.80
N THR A 35 -34.55 -10.50 27.44
CA THR A 35 -35.44 -11.64 27.30
C THR A 35 -36.75 -11.21 27.92
N LEU A 36 -37.76 -11.12 27.10
CA LEU A 36 -39.15 -11.19 27.57
C LEU A 36 -39.28 -12.54 28.24
N GLU A 37 -39.18 -12.57 29.57
CA GLU A 37 -39.61 -13.73 30.36
C GLU A 37 -41.10 -13.92 30.09
N LEU A 38 -41.39 -14.92 29.28
CA LEU A 38 -42.74 -15.50 29.28
C LEU A 38 -42.89 -16.19 30.64
N ALA A 39 -43.59 -15.53 31.54
CA ALA A 39 -43.97 -16.17 32.79
C ALA A 39 -44.78 -17.43 32.48
N GLU A 40 -44.27 -18.57 32.90
CA GLU A 40 -45.06 -19.80 32.96
C GLU A 40 -46.18 -19.60 33.98
N GLY A 41 -47.28 -19.05 33.51
CA GLY A 41 -48.52 -18.96 34.26
C GLY A 41 -49.35 -20.23 34.07
N GLU A 42 -49.83 -20.75 35.15
CA GLU A 42 -50.70 -21.93 35.27
C GLU A 42 -51.83 -21.90 34.20
N SER A 43 -52.07 -23.08 33.62
CA SER A 43 -53.13 -23.28 32.65
C SER A 43 -54.51 -23.12 33.32
N GLU A 44 -55.08 -21.96 33.25
CA GLU A 44 -56.53 -21.83 33.41
C GLU A 44 -57.15 -21.83 32.01
N ASN A 45 -58.06 -22.77 31.82
CA ASN A 45 -58.94 -22.89 30.66
C ASN A 45 -59.70 -21.59 30.50
N VAL A 46 -59.25 -20.71 29.63
CA VAL A 46 -60.05 -19.59 29.14
C VAL A 46 -60.47 -19.97 27.71
N SER A 47 -61.76 -20.03 27.51
CA SER A 47 -62.38 -20.30 26.25
C SER A 47 -61.90 -19.34 25.17
N THR A 48 -61.38 -19.94 24.12
CA THR A 48 -61.01 -19.32 22.87
C THR A 48 -62.18 -18.56 22.25
N GLU A 49 -61.93 -17.32 21.96
CA GLU A 49 -62.36 -16.59 20.75
C GLU A 49 -62.06 -15.09 20.92
N GLU A 50 -60.75 -14.74 21.08
CA GLU A 50 -60.35 -13.45 20.62
C GLU A 50 -59.47 -13.71 19.39
N ALA A 51 -60.12 -13.77 18.26
CA ALA A 51 -59.44 -13.69 16.99
C ALA A 51 -58.74 -12.32 16.92
N TYR A 52 -57.40 -12.33 16.90
CA TYR A 52 -56.67 -11.17 16.46
C TYR A 52 -57.21 -10.78 15.09
N GLU A 53 -58.01 -9.74 15.03
CA GLU A 53 -58.34 -9.11 13.77
C GLU A 53 -57.00 -8.62 13.19
N VAL A 54 -56.47 -9.40 12.27
CA VAL A 54 -55.46 -8.87 11.32
C VAL A 54 -56.25 -7.82 10.55
N GLU A 55 -56.03 -6.57 10.84
CA GLU A 55 -56.56 -5.48 10.05
C GLU A 55 -56.21 -5.80 8.59
N ASP A 56 -57.25 -6.04 7.78
CA ASP A 56 -57.11 -6.36 6.37
C ASP A 56 -56.73 -5.05 5.66
N GLN A 57 -55.42 -4.79 5.65
CA GLN A 57 -54.87 -3.58 5.02
C GLN A 57 -55.28 -3.58 3.55
N SER A 58 -55.82 -2.46 3.13
CA SER A 58 -56.21 -2.32 1.73
C SER A 58 -54.96 -2.40 0.83
N PRO A 59 -55.12 -2.89 -0.41
CA PRO A 59 -53.99 -2.91 -1.35
C PRO A 59 -53.29 -1.55 -1.51
N GLU A 60 -54.03 -0.45 -1.35
CA GLU A 60 -53.48 0.93 -1.41
C GLU A 60 -52.58 1.24 -0.19
N GLU A 61 -52.96 0.75 0.99
CA GLU A 61 -52.19 0.93 2.23
C GLU A 61 -50.90 0.10 2.18
N LEU A 62 -50.99 -1.13 1.72
CA LEU A 62 -49.80 -2.03 1.52
C LEU A 62 -48.86 -1.41 0.48
N ASP A 63 -49.36 -0.82 -0.60
CA ASP A 63 -48.55 -0.16 -1.61
C ASP A 63 -47.88 1.10 -1.03
N HIS A 64 -48.58 1.85 -0.19
CA HIS A 64 -48.03 3.05 0.49
C HIS A 64 -46.91 2.68 1.48
N GLU A 65 -47.08 1.64 2.29
CA GLU A 65 -46.04 1.15 3.22
C GLU A 65 -44.81 0.63 2.44
N ALA A 66 -45.04 -0.13 1.38
CA ALA A 66 -43.95 -0.64 0.53
C ALA A 66 -43.14 0.53 -0.06
N GLN A 67 -43.83 1.59 -0.51
CA GLN A 67 -43.17 2.79 -1.03
C GLN A 67 -42.36 3.51 0.07
N GLN A 68 -42.90 3.65 1.26
CA GLN A 68 -42.20 4.28 2.39
C GLN A 68 -40.94 3.47 2.76
N ILE A 69 -41.01 2.14 2.76
CA ILE A 69 -39.86 1.26 3.01
C ILE A 69 -38.80 1.46 1.94
N LEU A 70 -39.23 1.55 0.68
CA LEU A 70 -38.28 1.77 -0.45
C LEU A 70 -37.60 3.13 -0.31
N ASP A 71 -38.36 4.19 -0.03
CA ASP A 71 -37.82 5.56 0.15
C ASP A 71 -36.82 5.59 1.31
N LEU A 72 -37.14 4.92 2.42
CA LEU A 72 -36.24 4.83 3.57
C LEU A 72 -34.96 4.06 3.21
N LYS A 73 -35.07 2.94 2.51
CA LYS A 73 -33.89 2.18 2.04
C LYS A 73 -32.99 3.03 1.14
N GLN A 74 -33.58 3.80 0.24
CA GLN A 74 -32.84 4.72 -0.64
C GLN A 74 -32.14 5.83 0.17
N ALA A 75 -32.83 6.40 1.16
CA ALA A 75 -32.24 7.44 2.03
C ALA A 75 -31.09 6.90 2.86
N VAL A 76 -31.21 5.68 3.40
CA VAL A 76 -30.15 5.01 4.17
C VAL A 76 -28.94 4.73 3.25
N ALA A 77 -29.18 4.19 2.05
CA ALA A 77 -28.10 3.92 1.08
C ALA A 77 -27.39 5.23 0.68
N ALA A 78 -28.13 6.30 0.42
CA ALA A 78 -27.56 7.61 0.07
C ALA A 78 -26.70 8.17 1.21
N ALA A 79 -27.16 8.03 2.46
CA ALA A 79 -26.39 8.49 3.63
C ALA A 79 -25.10 7.66 3.81
N ALA A 80 -25.17 6.33 3.63
CA ALA A 80 -24.00 5.46 3.69
C ALA A 80 -22.99 5.82 2.59
N ASN A 81 -23.46 5.98 1.35
CA ASN A 81 -22.60 6.37 0.22
C ASN A 81 -21.94 7.73 0.46
N ALA A 82 -22.65 8.70 1.05
CA ALA A 82 -22.06 9.99 1.39
C ALA A 82 -20.93 9.84 2.42
N GLY A 83 -21.11 8.96 3.41
CA GLY A 83 -20.08 8.64 4.40
C GLY A 83 -18.85 7.99 3.76
N HIS A 84 -19.08 6.96 2.93
CA HIS A 84 -18.00 6.24 2.23
C HIS A 84 -17.24 7.19 1.29
N ASN A 85 -17.93 7.99 0.46
CA ASN A 85 -17.28 8.95 -0.43
C ASN A 85 -16.51 10.01 0.36
N GLY A 86 -17.06 10.51 1.47
CA GLY A 86 -16.38 11.49 2.32
C GLY A 86 -15.04 10.97 2.84
N TRP A 87 -15.03 9.74 3.38
CA TRP A 87 -13.81 9.08 3.82
C TRP A 87 -12.82 8.90 2.67
N MET A 88 -13.29 8.42 1.53
CA MET A 88 -12.42 8.13 0.39
C MET A 88 -11.81 9.39 -0.24
N LEU A 89 -12.53 10.52 -0.25
CA LEU A 89 -11.96 11.81 -0.69
C LEU A 89 -10.82 12.25 0.22
N VAL A 90 -10.97 12.05 1.54
CA VAL A 90 -9.88 12.31 2.51
C VAL A 90 -8.71 11.35 2.22
N CYS A 91 -8.97 10.07 1.96
CA CYS A 91 -7.93 9.10 1.63
C CYS A 91 -7.18 9.50 0.35
N CYS A 92 -7.89 9.96 -0.69
CA CYS A 92 -7.25 10.48 -1.91
C CYS A 92 -6.26 11.60 -1.58
N ALA A 93 -6.68 12.56 -0.77
CA ALA A 93 -5.84 13.68 -0.36
C ALA A 93 -4.62 13.20 0.46
N LEU A 94 -4.84 12.24 1.39
CA LEU A 94 -3.76 11.67 2.21
C LEU A 94 -2.72 10.93 1.37
N VAL A 95 -3.14 10.15 0.36
CA VAL A 95 -2.18 9.43 -0.48
C VAL A 95 -1.45 10.40 -1.42
N LEU A 96 -2.13 11.41 -1.97
CA LEU A 96 -1.45 12.43 -2.78
C LEU A 96 -0.39 13.16 -1.93
N PHE A 97 -0.72 13.51 -0.70
CA PHE A 97 0.18 14.12 0.29
C PHE A 97 1.43 13.26 0.54
N MET A 98 1.33 11.93 0.37
CA MET A 98 2.50 11.05 0.51
C MET A 98 3.54 11.29 -0.58
N THR A 99 3.12 11.61 -1.82
CA THR A 99 4.10 11.87 -2.92
C THR A 99 4.82 13.20 -2.67
N ALA A 100 4.07 14.27 -2.44
CA ALA A 100 4.63 15.52 -1.97
C ALA A 100 3.62 16.19 -1.04
N PRO A 101 4.05 16.53 0.18
CA PRO A 101 5.44 16.65 0.64
C PRO A 101 6.11 15.38 1.21
N GLY A 102 5.37 14.32 1.49
CA GLY A 102 5.89 13.16 2.23
C GLY A 102 7.19 12.59 1.65
N LEU A 103 7.09 11.92 0.50
CA LEU A 103 8.24 11.27 -0.16
C LEU A 103 9.26 12.31 -0.63
N ALA A 104 8.78 13.46 -1.13
CA ALA A 104 9.66 14.55 -1.57
C ALA A 104 10.61 15.00 -0.44
N LEU A 105 10.11 15.16 0.77
CA LEU A 105 10.95 15.53 1.94
C LEU A 105 11.77 14.34 2.44
N PHE A 106 11.18 13.15 2.50
CA PHE A 106 11.89 11.94 2.95
C PHE A 106 13.13 11.70 2.07
N TYR A 107 12.93 11.65 0.76
CA TYR A 107 14.02 11.45 -0.21
C TYR A 107 14.90 12.71 -0.34
N GLY A 108 14.28 13.88 -0.37
CA GLY A 108 14.99 15.16 -0.50
C GLY A 108 16.02 15.39 0.61
N GLY A 109 15.68 15.00 1.84
CA GLY A 109 16.61 15.09 2.96
C GLY A 109 17.81 14.14 2.88
N LEU A 110 17.64 13.01 2.18
CA LEU A 110 18.66 11.95 2.08
C LEU A 110 19.73 12.23 1.02
N VAL A 111 19.42 12.98 -0.04
CA VAL A 111 20.37 13.30 -1.11
C VAL A 111 21.39 14.35 -0.64
N ARG A 112 22.46 14.53 -1.42
CA ARG A 112 23.40 15.63 -1.21
C ARG A 112 22.70 16.96 -1.53
N LYS A 113 23.09 18.03 -0.81
CA LYS A 113 22.49 19.37 -0.85
C LYS A 113 22.23 19.90 -2.28
N LYS A 114 23.15 19.61 -3.21
CA LYS A 114 23.11 20.07 -4.61
C LYS A 114 22.08 19.35 -5.49
N ASN A 115 21.29 18.40 -4.91
CA ASN A 115 20.34 17.59 -5.63
C ASN A 115 18.94 17.59 -4.96
N VAL A 116 18.70 18.48 -3.98
CA VAL A 116 17.44 18.48 -3.22
C VAL A 116 16.27 18.95 -4.11
N VAL A 117 16.46 20.03 -4.86
CA VAL A 117 15.41 20.58 -5.76
C VAL A 117 15.06 19.54 -6.84
N SER A 118 16.06 18.84 -7.38
CA SER A 118 15.85 17.80 -8.38
C SER A 118 14.90 16.70 -7.84
N VAL A 119 15.06 16.25 -6.60
CA VAL A 119 14.19 15.24 -6.01
C VAL A 119 12.78 15.80 -5.76
N LEU A 120 12.68 17.02 -5.21
CA LEU A 120 11.39 17.69 -5.01
C LEU A 120 10.65 17.85 -6.35
N MET A 121 11.38 18.25 -7.39
CA MET A 121 10.84 18.44 -8.75
C MET A 121 10.37 17.09 -9.34
N GLN A 122 11.13 16.01 -9.16
CA GLN A 122 10.70 14.68 -9.61
C GLN A 122 9.35 14.31 -9.00
N CYS A 123 9.21 14.43 -7.68
CA CYS A 123 7.96 14.07 -6.98
C CYS A 123 6.79 14.96 -7.45
N LEU A 124 6.97 16.28 -7.47
CA LEU A 124 5.92 17.22 -7.85
C LEU A 124 5.53 17.05 -9.34
N PHE A 125 6.52 16.88 -10.21
CA PHE A 125 6.26 16.69 -11.64
C PHE A 125 5.49 15.40 -11.90
N LEU A 126 5.84 14.32 -11.18
CA LEU A 126 5.13 13.04 -11.31
C LEU A 126 3.68 13.14 -10.81
N MET A 127 3.40 13.96 -9.78
CA MET A 127 2.01 14.21 -9.39
C MET A 127 1.19 14.74 -10.57
N GLY A 128 1.73 15.69 -11.33
CA GLY A 128 1.05 16.24 -12.51
C GLY A 128 1.02 15.25 -13.66
N LEU A 129 2.19 14.75 -14.06
CA LEU A 129 2.32 13.90 -15.25
C LEU A 129 1.51 12.61 -15.13
N MET A 130 1.67 11.90 -14.02
CA MET A 130 1.00 10.60 -13.86
C MET A 130 -0.51 10.76 -13.69
N SER A 131 -0.99 11.86 -13.08
CA SER A 131 -2.43 12.17 -13.03
C SER A 131 -3.02 12.29 -14.43
N VAL A 132 -2.34 13.00 -15.32
CA VAL A 132 -2.81 13.16 -16.71
C VAL A 132 -2.81 11.81 -17.43
N VAL A 133 -1.73 11.02 -17.31
CA VAL A 133 -1.64 9.70 -17.95
C VAL A 133 -2.73 8.77 -17.42
N TRP A 134 -2.99 8.81 -16.10
CA TRP A 134 -4.04 8.00 -15.46
C TRP A 134 -5.41 8.34 -16.04
N ALA A 135 -5.75 9.62 -16.12
CA ALA A 135 -7.04 10.07 -16.65
C ALA A 135 -7.21 9.76 -18.13
N VAL A 136 -6.12 9.82 -18.93
CA VAL A 136 -6.20 9.54 -20.37
C VAL A 136 -6.37 8.04 -20.64
N CYS A 137 -5.59 7.19 -20.00
CA CYS A 137 -5.60 5.76 -20.32
C CYS A 137 -5.24 4.82 -19.15
N GLY A 138 -4.54 5.31 -18.13
CA GLY A 138 -4.03 4.45 -17.05
C GLY A 138 -5.13 3.70 -16.31
N PHE A 139 -6.21 4.39 -15.92
CA PHE A 139 -7.33 3.74 -15.24
C PHE A 139 -7.93 2.62 -16.09
N SER A 140 -8.17 2.89 -17.38
CA SER A 140 -8.74 1.91 -18.30
C SER A 140 -7.85 0.67 -18.45
N LEU A 141 -6.53 0.86 -18.55
CA LEU A 141 -5.59 -0.26 -18.67
C LEU A 141 -5.46 -1.07 -17.37
N ALA A 142 -5.74 -0.47 -16.22
CA ALA A 142 -5.67 -1.15 -14.92
C ALA A 142 -7.01 -1.81 -14.53
N PHE A 143 -8.15 -1.20 -14.87
CA PHE A 143 -9.47 -1.59 -14.34
C PHE A 143 -10.54 -1.74 -15.42
N GLY A 144 -10.18 -1.78 -16.69
CA GLY A 144 -11.14 -1.90 -17.79
C GLY A 144 -11.34 -3.34 -18.23
N GLY A 145 -12.59 -3.71 -18.52
CA GLY A 145 -12.94 -5.02 -19.03
C GLY A 145 -13.25 -6.01 -17.90
N ASP A 146 -13.26 -7.27 -18.24
CA ASP A 146 -13.56 -8.37 -17.31
C ASP A 146 -12.24 -9.10 -17.00
N GLY A 147 -11.77 -8.98 -15.77
CA GLY A 147 -10.50 -9.49 -15.26
C GLY A 147 -9.91 -10.70 -16.01
N MET A 148 -10.49 -11.90 -15.87
CA MET A 148 -9.94 -13.11 -16.50
C MET A 148 -10.18 -13.22 -18.00
N GLU A 149 -11.13 -12.49 -18.56
CA GLU A 149 -11.27 -12.40 -20.04
C GLU A 149 -10.16 -11.55 -20.63
N ASN A 150 -9.77 -10.48 -19.95
CA ASN A 150 -8.68 -9.58 -20.34
C ASN A 150 -7.41 -9.86 -19.53
N LYS A 151 -7.00 -11.11 -19.41
CA LYS A 151 -6.02 -11.68 -18.45
C LYS A 151 -4.77 -10.84 -18.12
N PHE A 152 -4.27 -10.06 -19.06
CA PHE A 152 -2.94 -9.45 -18.95
C PHE A 152 -2.96 -7.92 -18.83
N ILE A 153 -4.01 -7.25 -19.28
CA ILE A 153 -4.15 -5.80 -19.22
C ILE A 153 -5.60 -5.44 -19.50
N GLY A 154 -6.08 -4.39 -18.87
CA GLY A 154 -7.43 -3.88 -19.12
C GLY A 154 -7.63 -3.39 -20.55
N ASN A 155 -8.87 -3.18 -20.91
CA ASN A 155 -9.28 -2.77 -22.26
C ASN A 155 -9.43 -1.23 -22.35
N GLY A 156 -10.11 -0.73 -23.39
CA GLY A 156 -10.31 0.71 -23.63
C GLY A 156 -11.60 1.30 -23.07
N GLU A 157 -12.31 0.57 -22.22
CA GLU A 157 -13.65 0.92 -21.73
C GLU A 157 -13.72 2.29 -21.05
N PHE A 158 -12.72 2.61 -20.22
CA PHE A 158 -12.69 3.83 -19.43
C PHE A 158 -11.69 4.87 -19.96
N LEU A 159 -11.27 4.77 -21.23
CA LEU A 159 -10.36 5.77 -21.81
C LEU A 159 -10.95 7.18 -21.66
N PHE A 160 -10.12 8.14 -21.29
CA PHE A 160 -10.50 9.54 -21.05
C PHE A 160 -11.57 9.69 -19.96
N MET A 161 -11.58 8.77 -18.99
CA MET A 161 -12.55 8.72 -17.87
C MET A 161 -14.00 8.51 -18.34
N GLN A 162 -14.18 7.95 -19.54
CA GLN A 162 -15.50 7.68 -20.10
C GLN A 162 -16.28 6.73 -19.18
N GLY A 163 -17.57 7.02 -18.98
CA GLY A 163 -18.42 6.21 -18.10
C GLY A 163 -18.33 6.52 -16.60
N LEU A 164 -17.30 7.26 -16.19
CA LEU A 164 -17.05 7.54 -14.77
C LEU A 164 -17.54 8.91 -14.31
N THR A 165 -17.89 9.78 -15.26
CA THR A 165 -18.21 11.19 -14.99
C THR A 165 -19.72 11.40 -14.76
N MET A 166 -20.10 12.63 -14.42
CA MET A 166 -21.49 12.94 -14.13
C MET A 166 -22.38 12.80 -15.37
N GLU A 167 -23.47 12.11 -15.23
CA GLU A 167 -24.48 11.97 -16.26
C GLU A 167 -25.86 12.19 -15.61
N GLY A 168 -26.67 13.08 -16.18
CA GLY A 168 -27.97 13.41 -15.64
C GLY A 168 -27.92 14.06 -14.25
N GLY A 169 -26.80 14.62 -13.85
CA GLY A 169 -26.61 15.27 -12.55
C GLY A 169 -26.16 14.33 -11.42
N ALA A 170 -25.81 13.08 -11.75
CA ALA A 170 -25.37 12.07 -10.78
C ALA A 170 -24.09 11.39 -11.24
N LEU A 171 -23.29 10.89 -10.29
CA LEU A 171 -22.11 10.07 -10.56
C LEU A 171 -22.51 8.60 -10.73
N SER A 172 -21.73 7.85 -11.47
CA SER A 172 -21.91 6.41 -11.68
C SER A 172 -21.50 5.60 -10.44
N TYR A 173 -22.19 4.46 -10.24
CA TYR A 173 -21.89 3.42 -9.22
C TYR A 173 -21.94 2.02 -9.88
N GLU A 174 -21.60 1.93 -11.14
CA GLU A 174 -21.75 0.69 -11.92
C GLU A 174 -20.66 -0.35 -11.64
N LEU A 175 -19.55 0.07 -11.04
CA LEU A 175 -18.50 -0.86 -10.59
C LEU A 175 -18.92 -1.68 -9.36
N GLY A 176 -20.10 -1.42 -8.79
CA GLY A 176 -20.64 -2.20 -7.68
C GLY A 176 -19.93 -1.95 -6.34
N LEU A 177 -19.35 -0.78 -6.19
CA LEU A 177 -18.63 -0.37 -4.98
C LEU A 177 -19.52 0.54 -4.09
N ASP A 178 -19.14 0.68 -2.83
CA ASP A 178 -19.83 1.57 -1.88
C ASP A 178 -19.54 3.06 -2.12
N VAL A 179 -18.69 3.36 -3.10
CA VAL A 179 -18.32 4.72 -3.50
C VAL A 179 -18.59 4.92 -4.99
N SER A 180 -18.67 6.18 -5.42
CA SER A 180 -18.83 6.45 -6.85
C SER A 180 -17.61 5.94 -7.64
N ASP A 181 -17.84 5.54 -8.87
CA ASP A 181 -16.79 5.04 -9.76
C ASP A 181 -15.68 6.07 -9.95
N LEU A 182 -16.03 7.36 -9.99
CA LEU A 182 -15.05 8.45 -10.08
C LEU A 182 -14.21 8.54 -8.80
N THR A 183 -14.81 8.40 -7.62
CA THR A 183 -14.06 8.39 -6.34
C THR A 183 -13.05 7.24 -6.32
N PHE A 184 -13.47 6.04 -6.73
CA PHE A 184 -12.59 4.87 -6.85
C PHE A 184 -11.46 5.15 -7.84
N ALA A 185 -11.79 5.68 -9.03
CA ALA A 185 -10.79 5.95 -10.08
C ALA A 185 -9.73 6.96 -9.60
N ILE A 186 -10.15 8.03 -8.90
CA ILE A 186 -9.21 9.03 -8.37
C ILE A 186 -8.35 8.41 -7.25
N PHE A 187 -8.94 7.63 -6.36
CA PHE A 187 -8.19 6.95 -5.29
C PHE A 187 -7.10 6.04 -5.89
N GLN A 188 -7.46 5.21 -6.85
CA GLN A 188 -6.50 4.31 -7.51
C GLN A 188 -5.41 5.09 -8.27
N GLY A 189 -5.75 6.27 -8.79
CA GLY A 189 -4.79 7.17 -9.43
C GLY A 189 -3.68 7.63 -8.49
N MET A 190 -3.98 7.77 -7.19
CA MET A 190 -2.95 8.18 -6.21
C MET A 190 -1.83 7.14 -6.11
N PHE A 191 -2.15 5.86 -6.25
CA PHE A 191 -1.16 4.76 -6.25
C PHE A 191 -0.32 4.77 -7.54
N PHE A 192 -0.96 5.03 -8.68
CA PHE A 192 -0.27 5.17 -9.98
C PHE A 192 0.73 6.34 -9.96
N ILE A 193 0.42 7.40 -9.20
CA ILE A 193 1.29 8.59 -9.05
C ILE A 193 2.53 8.25 -8.19
N ILE A 194 2.32 7.69 -6.99
CA ILE A 194 3.40 7.50 -6.02
C ILE A 194 4.37 6.39 -6.44
N THR A 195 3.88 5.35 -7.13
CA THR A 195 4.69 4.15 -7.36
C THR A 195 5.95 4.43 -8.19
N PRO A 196 5.90 5.12 -9.35
CA PRO A 196 7.16 5.49 -10.03
C PRO A 196 8.00 6.50 -9.25
N ALA A 197 7.39 7.34 -8.41
CA ALA A 197 8.16 8.25 -7.55
C ALA A 197 9.04 7.49 -6.55
N LEU A 198 8.59 6.30 -6.07
CA LEU A 198 9.42 5.44 -5.21
C LEU A 198 10.68 4.98 -5.94
N ILE A 199 10.58 4.66 -7.23
CA ILE A 199 11.72 4.20 -8.05
C ILE A 199 12.79 5.30 -8.14
N CYS A 200 12.37 6.58 -8.14
CA CYS A 200 13.29 7.72 -8.25
C CYS A 200 14.37 7.71 -7.16
N GLY A 201 14.07 7.14 -5.99
CA GLY A 201 15.05 6.98 -4.91
C GLY A 201 16.29 6.21 -5.32
N ALA A 202 16.17 5.26 -6.23
CA ALA A 202 17.28 4.37 -6.61
C ALA A 202 18.30 5.05 -7.55
N PHE A 203 17.87 5.98 -8.39
CA PHE A 203 18.73 6.65 -9.37
C PHE A 203 18.91 8.16 -9.06
N ALA A 204 18.47 8.57 -7.91
CA ALA A 204 18.63 9.95 -7.45
C ALA A 204 20.09 10.42 -7.63
N GLU A 205 20.26 11.69 -7.94
CA GLU A 205 21.53 12.41 -8.12
C GLU A 205 22.22 12.18 -9.46
N ARG A 206 21.70 11.28 -10.35
CA ARG A 206 22.43 11.00 -11.60
C ARG A 206 21.58 10.71 -12.86
N MET A 207 20.25 10.54 -12.73
CA MET A 207 19.40 10.30 -13.91
C MET A 207 18.96 11.65 -14.52
N LYS A 208 18.93 11.72 -15.85
CA LYS A 208 18.38 12.86 -16.58
C LYS A 208 16.90 13.01 -16.26
N PHE A 209 16.45 14.23 -16.03
CA PHE A 209 15.04 14.52 -15.73
C PHE A 209 14.11 14.07 -16.86
N SER A 210 14.48 14.36 -18.11
CA SER A 210 13.69 13.94 -19.28
C SER A 210 13.54 12.42 -19.39
N THR A 211 14.62 11.69 -19.10
CA THR A 211 14.59 10.21 -19.11
C THR A 211 13.72 9.67 -17.97
N MET A 212 13.80 10.26 -16.78
CA MET A 212 12.94 9.90 -15.64
C MET A 212 11.47 10.09 -16.00
N ALA A 213 11.11 11.20 -16.66
CA ALA A 213 9.73 11.48 -17.05
C ALA A 213 9.19 10.41 -18.03
N VAL A 214 9.96 10.13 -19.11
CA VAL A 214 9.55 9.12 -20.10
C VAL A 214 9.53 7.72 -19.49
N PHE A 215 10.54 7.39 -18.67
CA PHE A 215 10.59 6.12 -17.93
C PHE A 215 9.31 5.92 -17.10
N SER A 216 8.92 6.95 -16.34
CA SER A 216 7.76 6.85 -15.44
C SER A 216 6.46 6.59 -16.20
N VAL A 217 6.26 7.24 -17.36
CA VAL A 217 5.08 6.99 -18.20
C VAL A 217 5.08 5.57 -18.75
N LEU A 218 6.20 5.14 -19.37
CA LEU A 218 6.30 3.79 -19.93
C LEU A 218 6.17 2.73 -18.85
N TRP A 219 6.82 2.95 -17.70
CA TRP A 219 6.76 2.02 -16.56
C TRP A 219 5.34 1.94 -16.00
N GLY A 220 4.68 3.08 -15.83
CA GLY A 220 3.30 3.13 -15.34
C GLY A 220 2.36 2.32 -16.24
N LEU A 221 2.46 2.51 -17.56
CA LEU A 221 1.58 1.84 -18.51
C LEU A 221 1.93 0.36 -18.72
N LEU A 222 3.23 0.03 -18.76
CA LEU A 222 3.70 -1.31 -19.17
C LEU A 222 4.05 -2.22 -17.98
N VAL A 223 4.24 -1.67 -16.77
CA VAL A 223 4.53 -2.47 -15.57
C VAL A 223 3.42 -2.32 -14.53
N TYR A 224 3.13 -1.07 -14.13
CA TYR A 224 2.14 -0.84 -13.07
C TYR A 224 0.75 -1.30 -13.48
N CYS A 225 0.23 -0.84 -14.62
CA CYS A 225 -1.15 -1.15 -15.04
C CYS A 225 -1.39 -2.66 -15.18
N PRO A 226 -0.50 -3.45 -15.83
CA PRO A 226 -0.68 -4.90 -15.86
C PRO A 226 -0.68 -5.54 -14.47
N ILE A 227 0.27 -5.20 -13.60
CA ILE A 227 0.35 -5.80 -12.25
C ILE A 227 -0.91 -5.41 -11.45
N CYS A 228 -1.36 -4.16 -11.53
CA CYS A 228 -2.58 -3.66 -10.89
C CYS A 228 -3.80 -4.49 -11.35
N HIS A 229 -3.95 -4.67 -12.67
CA HIS A 229 -5.00 -5.47 -13.28
C HIS A 229 -4.96 -6.93 -12.79
N TRP A 230 -3.76 -7.53 -12.72
CA TRP A 230 -3.58 -8.93 -12.28
C TRP A 230 -3.98 -9.14 -10.82
N VAL A 231 -3.78 -8.16 -9.97
CA VAL A 231 -3.97 -8.28 -8.51
C VAL A 231 -5.35 -7.80 -8.09
N TRP A 232 -5.77 -6.62 -8.57
CA TRP A 232 -6.95 -5.92 -8.04
C TRP A 232 -8.17 -5.94 -8.95
N ASP A 233 -7.99 -6.30 -10.22
CA ASP A 233 -9.09 -6.32 -11.20
C ASP A 233 -9.44 -7.74 -11.67
N GLY A 234 -9.24 -8.72 -10.80
CA GLY A 234 -9.63 -10.10 -11.07
C GLY A 234 -8.74 -10.85 -12.07
N GLY A 235 -7.49 -10.41 -12.26
CA GLY A 235 -6.56 -11.04 -13.20
C GLY A 235 -5.82 -12.24 -12.66
N ILE A 236 -4.69 -12.58 -13.30
CA ILE A 236 -4.01 -13.89 -13.19
C ILE A 236 -3.42 -14.23 -11.81
N ILE A 237 -3.25 -13.25 -10.92
CA ILE A 237 -2.78 -13.48 -9.55
C ILE A 237 -3.72 -12.87 -8.50
N ALA A 238 -4.97 -12.58 -8.88
CA ALA A 238 -5.99 -12.09 -7.95
C ALA A 238 -6.48 -13.22 -7.03
N HIS A 239 -6.54 -12.95 -5.74
CA HIS A 239 -6.98 -13.95 -4.75
C HIS A 239 -8.43 -14.38 -4.97
N GLY A 240 -8.69 -15.68 -4.92
CA GLY A 240 -10.03 -16.23 -4.98
C GLY A 240 -10.70 -16.20 -6.36
N VAL A 241 -9.97 -15.83 -7.40
CA VAL A 241 -10.50 -15.79 -8.78
C VAL A 241 -10.26 -17.14 -9.45
N ASP A 242 -11.29 -17.68 -10.09
CA ASP A 242 -11.18 -18.93 -10.85
C ASP A 242 -10.16 -18.80 -11.99
N GLY A 243 -9.20 -19.69 -12.00
CA GLY A 243 -8.13 -19.68 -12.99
C GLY A 243 -6.91 -18.84 -12.61
N ALA A 244 -6.94 -18.15 -11.48
CA ALA A 244 -5.76 -17.45 -10.98
C ALA A 244 -4.65 -18.44 -10.63
N TRP A 245 -3.41 -18.05 -10.90
CA TRP A 245 -2.24 -18.92 -10.69
C TRP A 245 -2.03 -19.19 -9.19
N ALA A 246 -2.04 -20.48 -8.83
CA ALA A 246 -1.91 -20.96 -7.46
C ALA A 246 -2.97 -20.38 -6.49
N GLY A 247 -4.16 -20.03 -7.04
CA GLY A 247 -5.25 -19.43 -6.26
C GLY A 247 -5.09 -17.93 -5.97
N GLY A 248 -4.07 -17.32 -6.54
CA GLY A 248 -3.79 -15.89 -6.37
C GLY A 248 -3.17 -15.56 -5.01
N GLY A 249 -2.81 -14.31 -4.84
CA GLY A 249 -2.25 -13.77 -3.60
C GLY A 249 -3.12 -12.66 -3.03
N LEU A 250 -3.22 -12.64 -1.72
CA LEU A 250 -3.84 -11.53 -0.98
C LEU A 250 -2.93 -10.30 -1.06
N ASP A 251 -3.44 -9.17 -1.49
CA ASP A 251 -2.71 -7.90 -1.53
C ASP A 251 -3.68 -6.75 -1.31
N PHE A 252 -3.85 -6.34 -0.05
CA PHE A 252 -4.88 -5.39 0.34
C PHE A 252 -4.65 -4.00 -0.25
N ALA A 253 -3.42 -3.50 -0.15
CA ALA A 253 -3.14 -2.10 -0.50
C ALA A 253 -1.89 -1.91 -1.36
N GLY A 254 -1.25 -2.99 -1.88
CA GLY A 254 -0.19 -2.84 -2.86
C GLY A 254 1.17 -3.39 -2.48
N GLY A 255 1.21 -4.49 -1.74
CA GLY A 255 2.47 -5.21 -1.52
C GLY A 255 3.15 -5.58 -2.83
N ASN A 256 2.39 -6.21 -3.74
CA ASN A 256 2.85 -6.53 -5.10
C ASN A 256 2.78 -5.30 -6.01
N VAL A 257 1.59 -4.67 -6.06
CA VAL A 257 1.28 -3.61 -7.03
C VAL A 257 2.21 -2.41 -6.88
N VAL A 258 2.52 -2.01 -5.64
CA VAL A 258 3.32 -0.79 -5.36
C VAL A 258 4.75 -1.16 -4.94
N HIS A 259 4.89 -1.93 -3.85
CA HIS A 259 6.20 -2.02 -3.16
C HIS A 259 7.16 -2.99 -3.84
N ILE A 260 6.73 -4.20 -4.17
CA ILE A 260 7.60 -5.17 -4.86
C ILE A 260 7.90 -4.68 -6.27
N SER A 261 6.89 -4.21 -7.01
CA SER A 261 7.05 -3.74 -8.37
C SER A 261 8.04 -2.57 -8.45
N SER A 262 7.87 -1.54 -7.61
CA SER A 262 8.76 -0.38 -7.60
C SER A 262 10.15 -0.73 -7.05
N GLY A 263 10.22 -1.52 -5.96
CA GLY A 263 11.49 -1.90 -5.33
C GLY A 263 12.39 -2.70 -6.28
N VAL A 264 11.82 -3.68 -6.98
CA VAL A 264 12.57 -4.50 -7.96
C VAL A 264 13.00 -3.63 -9.15
N SER A 265 12.10 -2.78 -9.64
CA SER A 265 12.43 -1.84 -10.74
C SER A 265 13.53 -0.86 -10.33
N ALA A 266 13.52 -0.42 -9.07
CA ALA A 266 14.56 0.42 -8.48
C ALA A 266 15.92 -0.26 -8.51
N LEU A 267 15.96 -1.55 -8.14
CA LEU A 267 17.20 -2.35 -8.18
C LEU A 267 17.73 -2.44 -9.63
N VAL A 268 16.85 -2.76 -10.59
CA VAL A 268 17.24 -2.84 -12.01
C VAL A 268 17.77 -1.48 -12.48
N ALA A 269 17.08 -0.39 -12.13
CA ALA A 269 17.45 0.97 -12.55
C ALA A 269 18.82 1.37 -11.98
N CYS A 270 19.07 1.14 -10.68
CA CYS A 270 20.34 1.54 -10.07
C CYS A 270 21.53 0.73 -10.62
N ILE A 271 21.31 -0.55 -10.97
CA ILE A 271 22.35 -1.38 -11.58
C ILE A 271 22.69 -0.88 -12.99
N LEU A 272 21.68 -0.58 -13.80
CA LEU A 272 21.89 -0.17 -15.19
C LEU A 272 22.51 1.24 -15.31
N ILE A 273 22.04 2.19 -14.50
CA ILE A 273 22.56 3.56 -14.57
C ILE A 273 23.98 3.65 -14.00
N GLY A 274 24.38 2.67 -13.19
CA GLY A 274 25.70 2.64 -12.57
C GLY A 274 25.80 3.46 -11.29
N LYS A 275 26.96 3.34 -10.65
CA LYS A 275 27.21 4.00 -9.34
C LYS A 275 27.40 5.50 -9.49
N ARG A 276 26.97 6.26 -8.47
CA ARG A 276 27.24 7.70 -8.38
C ARG A 276 28.74 7.97 -8.37
N MET A 277 29.16 9.09 -8.90
CA MET A 277 30.54 9.54 -8.80
C MET A 277 30.94 9.66 -7.32
N GLY A 278 32.05 9.02 -6.96
CA GLY A 278 32.54 8.97 -5.60
C GLY A 278 31.93 7.86 -4.73
N PHE A 279 31.04 7.04 -5.24
CA PHE A 279 30.42 5.97 -4.47
C PHE A 279 31.46 4.98 -3.94
N GLY A 280 31.41 4.79 -2.60
CA GLY A 280 32.42 3.94 -1.91
C GLY A 280 33.80 4.58 -1.75
N UNK A 281 33.92 5.78 -2.39
CA UNK A 281 35.05 6.45 -2.29
C UNK A 281 35.04 7.58 -1.40
N GLU A 282 33.87 8.26 -1.45
CA GLU A 282 33.62 9.48 -0.69
C GLU A 282 32.39 9.31 0.22
N PRO A 283 32.35 9.92 1.42
CA PRO A 283 31.11 9.92 2.20
C PRO A 283 30.00 10.67 1.46
N MET A 284 28.79 10.10 1.48
CA MET A 284 27.60 10.69 0.89
C MET A 284 26.50 10.84 1.95
N PRO A 285 26.75 11.65 3.01
CA PRO A 285 25.75 11.76 4.08
C PRO A 285 24.51 12.49 3.62
N PRO A 286 23.33 12.15 4.19
CA PRO A 286 22.13 12.95 4.02
C PRO A 286 22.40 14.42 4.37
N HIS A 287 21.93 15.33 3.53
CA HIS A 287 22.21 16.75 3.80
C HIS A 287 21.27 17.36 4.84
N ASN A 288 20.08 16.76 5.03
CA ASN A 288 19.07 17.35 5.92
C ASN A 288 18.17 16.26 6.54
N LEU A 289 18.61 15.71 7.66
CA LEU A 289 17.85 14.66 8.36
C LEU A 289 16.54 15.19 8.94
N THR A 290 16.40 16.50 9.18
CA THR A 290 15.14 17.11 9.62
C THR A 290 14.07 16.90 8.55
N TYR A 291 14.41 17.16 7.28
CA TYR A 291 13.51 16.90 6.15
C TYR A 291 13.14 15.42 6.08
N THR A 292 14.12 14.54 6.24
CA THR A 292 13.89 13.08 6.19
C THR A 292 12.91 12.63 7.28
N VAL A 293 13.08 13.08 8.50
CA VAL A 293 12.20 12.71 9.62
C VAL A 293 10.79 13.29 9.43
N LEU A 294 10.67 14.54 8.98
CA LEU A 294 9.38 15.16 8.67
C LEU A 294 8.68 14.41 7.54
N GLY A 295 9.42 14.07 6.49
CA GLY A 295 8.89 13.30 5.35
C GLY A 295 8.39 11.93 5.78
N ALA A 296 9.15 11.23 6.63
CA ALA A 296 8.74 9.92 7.16
C ALA A 296 7.45 10.04 8.00
N ALA A 297 7.34 11.09 8.82
CA ALA A 297 6.12 11.34 9.61
C ALA A 297 4.92 11.62 8.69
N MET A 298 5.13 12.39 7.63
CA MET A 298 4.09 12.69 6.63
C MET A 298 3.68 11.43 5.87
N LEU A 299 4.65 10.56 5.52
CA LEU A 299 4.36 9.25 4.92
C LEU A 299 3.52 8.39 5.87
N TRP A 300 3.85 8.36 7.17
CA TRP A 300 3.08 7.59 8.16
C TRP A 300 1.63 8.05 8.22
N VAL A 301 1.40 9.36 8.32
CA VAL A 301 0.04 9.93 8.36
C VAL A 301 -0.71 9.63 7.06
N GLY A 302 -0.06 9.82 5.92
CA GLY A 302 -0.65 9.54 4.61
C GLY A 302 -0.99 8.06 4.43
N TRP A 303 -0.21 7.17 5.07
CA TRP A 303 -0.42 5.72 4.97
C TRP A 303 -1.75 5.26 5.59
N PHE A 304 -2.34 6.05 6.49
CA PHE A 304 -3.70 5.77 6.94
C PHE A 304 -4.69 5.86 5.77
N GLY A 305 -4.54 6.83 4.89
CA GLY A 305 -5.32 6.90 3.65
C GLY A 305 -4.94 5.79 2.67
N PHE A 306 -3.66 5.48 2.57
CA PHE A 306 -3.14 4.44 1.67
C PHE A 306 -3.75 3.07 2.03
N ASN A 307 -3.62 2.63 3.27
CA ASN A 307 -4.07 1.31 3.71
C ASN A 307 -5.55 1.28 4.11
N ALA A 308 -6.02 2.17 4.99
CA ALA A 308 -7.43 2.14 5.39
C ALA A 308 -8.36 2.59 4.25
N GLY A 309 -7.86 3.45 3.35
CA GLY A 309 -8.59 3.79 2.12
C GLY A 309 -8.77 2.60 1.19
N SER A 310 -7.86 1.61 1.24
CA SER A 310 -7.96 0.42 0.38
C SER A 310 -9.13 -0.51 0.74
N ALA A 311 -9.83 -0.25 1.87
CA ALA A 311 -11.13 -0.86 2.15
C ALA A 311 -12.23 -0.33 1.21
N VAL A 312 -11.99 0.78 0.53
CA VAL A 312 -12.91 1.46 -0.41
C VAL A 312 -14.27 1.79 0.25
N ALA A 313 -14.27 1.93 1.57
CA ALA A 313 -15.46 2.24 2.39
C ALA A 313 -15.02 2.73 3.76
N SER A 314 -15.87 3.47 4.47
CA SER A 314 -15.68 3.74 5.90
C SER A 314 -16.42 2.66 6.68
N ASN A 315 -15.70 1.58 6.98
CA ASN A 315 -16.27 0.38 7.62
C ASN A 315 -15.27 -0.22 8.62
N ASP A 316 -15.63 -1.35 9.21
CA ASP A 316 -14.79 -2.04 10.20
C ASP A 316 -13.45 -2.48 9.59
N GLY A 317 -13.45 -2.89 8.30
CA GLY A 317 -12.22 -3.21 7.57
C GLY A 317 -11.27 -2.01 7.48
N ALA A 318 -11.80 -0.82 7.21
CA ALA A 318 -11.00 0.43 7.20
C ALA A 318 -10.43 0.71 8.60
N THR A 319 -11.23 0.52 9.65
CA THR A 319 -10.79 0.73 11.04
C THR A 319 -9.65 -0.25 11.39
N MET A 320 -9.83 -1.53 11.07
CA MET A 320 -8.79 -2.55 11.30
C MET A 320 -7.51 -2.21 10.53
N ALA A 321 -7.63 -1.87 9.24
CA ALA A 321 -6.48 -1.50 8.40
C ALA A 321 -5.74 -0.29 8.96
N PHE A 322 -6.46 0.72 9.46
CA PHE A 322 -5.88 1.90 10.13
C PHE A 322 -5.06 1.47 11.35
N ALA A 323 -5.66 0.65 12.23
CA ALA A 323 -5.05 0.22 13.49
C ALA A 323 -3.77 -0.60 13.23
N VAL A 324 -3.83 -1.61 12.35
CA VAL A 324 -2.67 -2.48 12.09
C VAL A 324 -1.57 -1.74 11.33
N THR A 325 -1.91 -0.75 10.50
CA THR A 325 -0.94 0.13 9.84
C THR A 325 -0.13 0.89 10.88
N HIS A 326 -0.81 1.51 11.85
CA HIS A 326 -0.14 2.25 12.93
C HIS A 326 0.77 1.33 13.75
N LEU A 327 0.25 0.18 14.16
CA LEU A 327 0.99 -0.75 15.03
C LEU A 327 2.22 -1.33 14.33
N SER A 328 2.10 -1.68 13.05
CA SER A 328 3.24 -2.19 12.27
C SER A 328 4.32 -1.12 12.10
N ALA A 329 3.93 0.12 11.79
CA ALA A 329 4.89 1.24 11.69
C ALA A 329 5.65 1.42 13.01
N ALA A 330 4.91 1.46 14.12
CA ALA A 330 5.49 1.62 15.47
C ALA A 330 6.47 0.47 15.78
N ALA A 331 6.09 -0.75 15.47
CA ALA A 331 6.95 -1.94 15.65
C ALA A 331 8.16 -1.91 14.71
N GLY A 332 8.00 -1.40 13.50
CA GLY A 332 9.09 -1.22 12.53
C GLY A 332 10.15 -0.27 13.05
N VAL A 333 9.75 0.82 13.65
CA VAL A 333 10.67 1.72 14.39
C VAL A 333 11.44 0.94 15.43
N UNK A 334 10.83 0.25 16.02
CA UNK A 334 11.43 -0.45 17.01
C UNK A 334 12.38 -1.44 16.55
N GLY A 335 11.91 -2.31 15.59
CA GLY A 335 12.75 -3.37 15.01
C GLY A 335 14.06 -2.85 14.43
N TRP A 336 13.95 -1.80 13.60
CA TRP A 336 15.15 -1.18 13.01
C TRP A 336 16.10 -0.62 14.06
N THR A 337 15.59 0.24 14.96
CA THR A 337 16.45 0.96 15.90
C THR A 337 17.12 0.04 16.91
N LEU A 338 16.47 -1.02 17.36
CA LEU A 338 17.06 -1.98 18.29
C LEU A 338 18.24 -2.73 17.66
N PHE A 339 18.07 -3.18 16.42
CA PHE A 339 19.16 -3.86 15.70
C PHE A 339 20.29 -2.89 15.36
N GLU A 340 19.96 -1.69 14.89
CA GLU A 340 20.95 -0.63 14.66
C GLU A 340 21.74 -0.33 15.93
N TRP A 341 21.05 -0.18 17.06
CA TRP A 341 21.67 0.10 18.36
C TRP A 341 22.59 -1.05 18.78
N ALA A 342 22.17 -2.29 18.60
CA ALA A 342 22.98 -3.47 18.90
C ALA A 342 24.25 -3.51 18.05
N VAL A 343 24.14 -3.21 16.74
CA VAL A 343 25.26 -3.30 15.78
C VAL A 343 26.16 -2.05 15.84
N HIS A 344 25.57 -0.86 15.74
CA HIS A 344 26.31 0.41 15.61
C HIS A 344 26.48 1.18 16.93
N LYS A 345 25.91 0.67 18.03
CA LYS A 345 26.02 1.22 19.39
C LYS A 345 25.30 2.57 19.59
N LYS A 346 24.59 3.05 18.57
CA LYS A 346 23.78 4.27 18.64
C LYS A 346 22.54 4.11 17.78
N PRO A 347 21.35 4.44 18.29
CA PRO A 347 20.18 4.56 17.44
C PRO A 347 20.23 5.89 16.72
N THR A 348 19.74 5.94 15.49
CA THR A 348 19.73 7.18 14.71
C THR A 348 18.30 7.60 14.35
N ALA A 349 18.09 8.90 14.14
CA ALA A 349 16.82 9.43 13.64
C ALA A 349 16.51 8.89 12.24
N LEU A 350 17.55 8.72 11.42
CA LEU A 350 17.42 8.10 10.10
C LEU A 350 16.92 6.65 10.20
N GLY A 351 17.54 5.88 11.14
CA GLY A 351 17.12 4.49 11.37
C GLY A 351 15.66 4.38 11.83
N ALA A 352 15.26 5.27 12.74
CA ALA A 352 13.88 5.33 13.23
C ALA A 352 12.90 5.64 12.07
N ALA A 353 13.23 6.62 11.24
CA ALA A 353 12.42 7.02 10.07
C ALA A 353 12.31 5.86 9.05
N SER A 354 13.45 5.23 8.73
CA SER A 354 13.50 4.09 7.80
C SER A 354 12.74 2.88 8.35
N GLY A 355 12.84 2.64 9.66
CA GLY A 355 12.12 1.55 10.34
C GLY A 355 10.61 1.75 10.30
N ALA A 356 10.14 2.99 10.50
CA ALA A 356 8.72 3.33 10.36
C ALA A 356 8.23 2.97 8.95
N VAL A 357 8.95 3.43 7.91
CA VAL A 357 8.58 3.15 6.51
C VAL A 357 8.64 1.64 6.22
N ALA A 358 9.63 0.93 6.73
CA ALA A 358 9.73 -0.54 6.56
C ALA A 358 8.50 -1.26 7.14
N GLY A 359 8.04 -0.84 8.33
CA GLY A 359 6.83 -1.37 8.96
C GLY A 359 5.57 -1.06 8.15
N LEU A 360 5.48 0.17 7.61
CA LEU A 360 4.35 0.59 6.76
C LEU A 360 4.30 -0.21 5.45
N VAL A 361 5.44 -0.42 4.82
CA VAL A 361 5.56 -1.23 3.60
C VAL A 361 5.12 -2.68 3.86
N CYS A 362 5.62 -3.27 4.94
CA CYS A 362 5.36 -4.68 5.26
C CYS A 362 3.88 -4.94 5.54
N ILE A 363 3.20 -4.03 6.23
CA ILE A 363 1.78 -4.24 6.56
C ILE A 363 0.85 -3.99 5.36
N THR A 364 1.33 -3.30 4.33
CA THR A 364 0.50 -2.87 3.20
C THR A 364 -0.27 -4.02 2.54
N PRO A 365 0.34 -5.18 2.20
CA PRO A 365 -0.45 -6.29 1.62
C PRO A 365 -1.39 -6.95 2.63
N ALA A 366 -1.15 -6.80 3.92
CA ALA A 366 -1.83 -7.52 5.00
C ALA A 366 -2.93 -6.70 5.70
N ALA A 367 -2.98 -5.38 5.49
CA ALA A 367 -3.70 -4.45 6.38
C ALA A 367 -5.19 -4.74 6.54
N GLY A 368 -5.83 -5.34 5.53
CA GLY A 368 -7.25 -5.74 5.60
C GLY A 368 -7.48 -7.18 6.03
N PHE A 369 -6.42 -7.90 6.41
CA PHE A 369 -6.50 -9.35 6.61
C PHE A 369 -5.97 -9.85 7.95
N VAL A 370 -5.21 -9.03 8.70
CA VAL A 370 -4.50 -9.49 9.90
C VAL A 370 -4.96 -8.79 11.17
N GLN A 371 -4.82 -9.47 12.30
CA GLN A 371 -5.08 -8.94 13.63
C GLN A 371 -3.94 -8.05 14.13
N PRO A 372 -4.17 -7.20 15.16
CA PRO A 372 -3.16 -6.27 15.68
C PRO A 372 -1.84 -6.90 16.16
N MET A 373 -1.90 -8.06 16.84
CA MET A 373 -0.66 -8.67 17.36
C MET A 373 0.23 -9.23 16.25
N PRO A 374 -0.29 -9.95 15.23
CA PRO A 374 0.48 -10.26 14.03
C PRO A 374 1.07 -9.01 13.35
N ALA A 375 0.32 -7.91 13.27
CA ALA A 375 0.82 -6.67 12.66
C ALA A 375 2.05 -6.11 13.38
N LEU A 376 2.05 -6.14 14.73
CA LEU A 376 3.24 -5.75 15.53
C LEU A 376 4.44 -6.64 15.18
N LEU A 377 4.23 -7.94 15.09
CA LEU A 377 5.30 -8.89 14.76
C LEU A 377 5.82 -8.64 13.33
N MET A 378 4.92 -8.44 12.36
CA MET A 378 5.27 -8.14 10.96
C MET A 378 6.12 -6.88 10.87
N GLY A 379 5.70 -5.80 11.54
CA GLY A 379 6.44 -4.53 11.54
C GLY A 379 7.83 -4.68 12.16
N PHE A 380 7.93 -5.38 13.28
CA PHE A 380 9.22 -5.63 13.95
C PHE A 380 10.18 -6.41 13.06
N ILE A 381 9.70 -7.49 12.43
CA ILE A 381 10.49 -8.32 11.49
C ILE A 381 10.96 -7.44 10.30
N ALA A 382 10.07 -6.63 9.75
CA ALA A 382 10.38 -5.76 8.61
C ALA A 382 11.47 -4.73 8.98
N GLY A 383 11.32 -4.07 10.13
CA GLY A 383 12.33 -3.12 10.61
C GLY A 383 13.71 -3.75 10.71
N ALA A 384 13.78 -4.95 11.32
CA ALA A 384 15.03 -5.70 11.48
C ALA A 384 15.63 -6.13 10.13
N LEU A 385 14.82 -6.77 9.27
CA LEU A 385 15.33 -7.34 8.01
C LEU A 385 15.66 -6.25 6.98
N CYS A 386 14.88 -5.17 6.92
CA CYS A 386 15.20 -4.04 6.04
C CYS A 386 16.48 -3.33 6.48
N PHE A 387 16.72 -3.20 7.80
CA PHE A 387 18.01 -2.70 8.31
C PHE A 387 19.19 -3.52 7.73
N PHE A 388 19.10 -4.84 7.79
CA PHE A 388 20.16 -5.70 7.22
C PHE A 388 20.22 -5.60 5.69
N ALA A 389 19.09 -5.40 5.01
CA ALA A 389 19.05 -5.25 3.54
C ALA A 389 19.78 -3.98 3.09
N VAL A 390 19.55 -2.84 3.77
CA VAL A 390 20.16 -1.57 3.36
C VAL A 390 21.61 -1.40 3.86
N THR A 391 22.01 -2.16 4.88
CA THR A 391 23.39 -2.08 5.39
C THR A 391 24.24 -3.24 4.84
N ALA A 392 24.07 -4.45 5.35
CA ALA A 392 24.94 -5.60 5.06
C ALA A 392 24.79 -6.11 3.63
N MET A 393 23.55 -6.30 3.16
CA MET A 393 23.30 -6.85 1.83
C MET A 393 23.73 -5.87 0.73
N LYS A 394 23.29 -4.61 0.82
CA LYS A 394 23.66 -3.55 -0.13
C LYS A 394 25.17 -3.37 -0.22
N SER A 395 25.85 -3.32 0.92
CA SER A 395 27.31 -3.19 1.00
C SER A 395 28.02 -4.41 0.37
N LYS A 396 27.55 -5.62 0.68
CA LYS A 396 28.16 -6.88 0.19
C LYS A 396 27.98 -7.04 -1.32
N LEU A 397 26.81 -6.70 -1.85
CA LEU A 397 26.50 -6.81 -3.29
C LEU A 397 27.00 -5.61 -4.09
N GLY A 398 27.25 -4.49 -3.44
CA GLY A 398 27.91 -3.32 -4.02
C GLY A 398 27.10 -2.52 -5.04
N TYR A 399 25.76 -2.57 -4.99
CA TYR A 399 24.92 -1.76 -5.85
C TYR A 399 24.64 -0.39 -5.20
N ASP A 400 24.47 0.63 -6.03
CA ASP A 400 24.22 2.01 -5.55
C ASP A 400 22.74 2.39 -5.71
N ASP A 401 21.90 1.80 -4.88
CA ASP A 401 20.53 2.24 -4.66
C ASP A 401 20.61 3.46 -3.73
N SER A 402 20.50 4.66 -4.28
CA SER A 402 20.87 5.90 -3.58
C SER A 402 20.12 6.10 -2.27
N LEU A 403 18.81 5.83 -2.25
CA LEU A 403 17.93 6.13 -1.13
C LEU A 403 17.23 4.87 -0.59
N ASP A 404 17.83 3.69 -0.84
CA ASP A 404 17.41 2.40 -0.29
C ASP A 404 16.00 1.94 -0.72
N ALA A 405 15.59 2.34 -1.92
CA ALA A 405 14.26 2.03 -2.44
C ALA A 405 14.02 0.50 -2.53
N PHE A 406 15.00 -0.27 -3.05
CA PHE A 406 14.88 -1.73 -3.10
C PHE A 406 14.89 -2.35 -1.70
N GLY A 407 15.82 -1.91 -0.85
CA GLY A 407 15.98 -2.48 0.49
C GLY A 407 14.77 -2.31 1.39
N VAL A 408 14.01 -1.22 1.21
CA VAL A 408 12.81 -0.93 1.99
C VAL A 408 11.55 -1.46 1.26
N HIS A 409 11.35 -1.09 -0.01
CA HIS A 409 10.11 -1.45 -0.73
C HIS A 409 10.14 -2.87 -1.31
N GLY A 410 11.23 -3.25 -1.97
CA GLY A 410 11.36 -4.60 -2.56
C GLY A 410 11.41 -5.68 -1.49
N ILE A 411 12.31 -5.54 -0.52
CA ILE A 411 12.48 -6.52 0.57
C ILE A 411 11.29 -6.44 1.54
N GLY A 412 10.94 -5.23 2.00
CA GLY A 412 9.82 -5.05 2.94
C GLY A 412 8.49 -5.53 2.37
N GLY A 413 8.22 -5.22 1.09
CA GLY A 413 7.01 -5.69 0.40
C GLY A 413 6.96 -7.20 0.26
N THR A 414 8.11 -7.82 -0.05
CA THR A 414 8.22 -9.29 -0.16
C THR A 414 7.95 -9.96 1.20
N ILE A 415 8.57 -9.43 2.26
CA ILE A 415 8.33 -9.93 3.64
C ILE A 415 6.84 -9.82 3.95
N GLY A 416 6.24 -8.65 3.68
CA GLY A 416 4.83 -8.39 3.94
C GLY A 416 3.91 -9.34 3.19
N ALA A 417 4.15 -9.52 1.88
CA ALA A 417 3.33 -10.40 1.05
C ALA A 417 3.38 -11.85 1.55
N VAL A 418 4.57 -12.37 1.87
CA VAL A 418 4.72 -13.75 2.38
C VAL A 418 4.03 -13.88 3.75
N LEU A 419 4.23 -12.92 4.65
CA LEU A 419 3.64 -12.95 5.99
C LEU A 419 2.11 -12.75 5.95
N THR A 420 1.58 -12.10 4.90
CA THR A 420 0.13 -12.06 4.67
C THR A 420 -0.43 -13.47 4.50
N GLY A 421 0.23 -14.32 3.73
CA GLY A 421 -0.17 -15.73 3.57
C GLY A 421 -0.12 -16.52 4.87
N VAL A 422 0.71 -16.10 5.82
CA VAL A 422 0.79 -16.73 7.15
C VAL A 422 -0.33 -16.23 8.07
N PHE A 423 -0.49 -14.91 8.20
CA PHE A 423 -1.28 -14.29 9.27
C PHE A 423 -2.67 -13.80 8.84
N ALA A 424 -3.04 -13.89 7.57
CA ALA A 424 -4.39 -13.54 7.13
C ALA A 424 -5.41 -14.46 7.80
N THR A 425 -6.55 -13.88 8.24
CA THR A 425 -7.54 -14.63 8.99
C THR A 425 -8.97 -14.19 8.64
N GLN A 426 -9.83 -15.19 8.55
CA GLN A 426 -11.27 -15.00 8.37
C GLN A 426 -11.90 -14.18 9.51
N GLN A 427 -11.28 -14.16 10.70
CA GLN A 427 -11.77 -13.34 11.81
C GLN A 427 -11.77 -11.83 11.50
N VAL A 428 -10.90 -11.38 10.63
CA VAL A 428 -10.83 -9.96 10.22
C VAL A 428 -11.82 -9.67 9.08
N THR A 429 -11.90 -10.60 8.12
CA THR A 429 -12.68 -10.36 6.89
C THR A 429 -14.12 -10.82 6.97
N GLY A 430 -14.45 -11.71 7.92
CA GLY A 430 -15.76 -12.37 7.96
C GLY A 430 -15.92 -13.46 6.90
N ALA A 431 -14.85 -13.84 6.20
CA ALA A 431 -14.90 -14.87 5.17
C ALA A 431 -15.30 -16.23 5.78
N THR A 432 -16.05 -17.02 5.03
CA THR A 432 -16.46 -18.35 5.46
C THR A 432 -15.34 -19.38 5.33
N GLU A 433 -14.38 -19.11 4.46
CA GLU A 433 -13.25 -20.01 4.19
C GLU A 433 -11.96 -19.50 4.84
N ALA A 434 -11.11 -20.44 5.23
CA ALA A 434 -9.80 -20.14 5.83
C ALA A 434 -8.94 -19.33 4.86
N LEU A 435 -8.37 -18.21 5.31
CA LEU A 435 -7.57 -17.32 4.47
C LEU A 435 -6.09 -17.68 4.51
N GLY A 436 -5.45 -17.58 5.66
CA GLY A 436 -4.02 -17.79 5.82
C GLY A 436 -3.67 -19.08 6.52
N ALA A 437 -2.37 -19.30 6.71
CA ALA A 437 -1.86 -20.49 7.38
C ALA A 437 -2.38 -20.62 8.83
N ILE A 438 -2.58 -19.50 9.53
CA ILE A 438 -3.11 -19.54 10.91
C ILE A 438 -4.57 -20.02 10.98
N ASP A 439 -5.32 -19.88 9.89
CA ASP A 439 -6.68 -20.43 9.76
C ASP A 439 -6.67 -21.90 9.30
N GLY A 440 -5.48 -22.44 8.95
CA GLY A 440 -5.33 -23.81 8.40
C GLY A 440 -5.17 -23.87 6.91
N ASN A 441 -5.13 -22.74 6.21
CA ASN A 441 -4.95 -22.72 4.76
C ASN A 441 -3.46 -22.61 4.38
N UNK A 442 -2.82 -23.58 4.26
CA UNK A 442 -1.52 -23.69 3.95
C UNK A 442 -1.23 -23.38 2.55
N UNK A 443 -2.17 -23.30 1.56
CA UNK A 443 -2.02 -23.00 0.26
C UNK A 443 -1.83 -21.60 0.00
N ALA A 444 -2.38 -20.85 0.97
CA ALA A 444 -2.21 -19.39 0.90
C ALA A 444 -0.75 -18.96 0.69
N ILE A 445 0.13 -19.55 1.41
CA ILE A 445 1.57 -19.26 1.22
C ILE A 445 2.01 -19.54 -0.22
N UNK A 446 1.46 -20.32 -0.83
CA UNK A 446 1.77 -20.62 -2.14
C UNK A 446 1.31 -19.61 -3.09
N GLY A 447 0.13 -19.28 -2.87
CA GLY A 447 -0.41 -18.19 -3.66
C GLY A 447 0.41 -16.90 -3.53
N GLN A 448 0.78 -16.55 -2.30
CA GLN A 448 1.63 -15.38 -2.05
C GLN A 448 2.98 -15.49 -2.76
N LEU A 449 3.64 -16.63 -2.66
CA LEU A 449 4.96 -16.83 -3.30
C LEU A 449 4.86 -16.73 -4.83
N VAL A 450 3.84 -17.32 -5.43
CA VAL A 450 3.62 -17.23 -6.89
C VAL A 450 3.38 -15.77 -7.28
N SER A 451 2.53 -15.06 -6.55
CA SER A 451 2.25 -13.64 -6.82
C SER A 451 3.52 -12.79 -6.71
N VAL A 452 4.33 -13.02 -5.67
CA VAL A 452 5.62 -12.32 -5.49
C VAL A 452 6.56 -12.63 -6.67
N ILE A 453 6.73 -13.91 -7.02
CA ILE A 453 7.65 -14.31 -8.11
C ILE A 453 7.21 -13.71 -9.44
N VAL A 454 5.91 -13.77 -9.76
CA VAL A 454 5.36 -13.19 -10.99
C VAL A 454 5.64 -11.68 -11.03
N THR A 455 5.37 -10.98 -9.94
CA THR A 455 5.61 -9.53 -9.83
C THR A 455 7.10 -9.20 -9.99
N VAL A 456 7.98 -9.92 -9.27
CA VAL A 456 9.45 -9.72 -9.33
C VAL A 456 9.96 -9.91 -10.77
N VAL A 457 9.60 -11.04 -11.38
CA VAL A 457 10.09 -11.37 -12.73
C VAL A 457 9.57 -10.36 -13.75
N TYR A 458 8.29 -10.05 -13.72
CA TYR A 458 7.69 -9.12 -14.67
C TYR A 458 8.24 -7.71 -14.49
N ALA A 459 8.27 -7.19 -13.28
CA ALA A 459 8.80 -5.85 -13.00
C ALA A 459 10.27 -5.74 -13.41
N ALA A 460 11.08 -6.76 -13.11
CA ALA A 460 12.50 -6.78 -13.49
C ALA A 460 12.68 -6.78 -15.00
N VAL A 461 12.02 -7.69 -15.69
CA VAL A 461 12.13 -7.82 -17.15
C VAL A 461 11.57 -6.58 -17.87
N UNK A 462 10.52 -5.99 -17.47
CA UNK A 462 9.97 -4.95 -18.10
C UNK A 462 10.71 -3.75 -17.96
N SER A 463 11.11 -3.55 -16.66
CA SER A 463 12.00 -2.38 -16.39
C SER A 463 13.32 -2.46 -17.15
N LEU A 464 13.91 -3.61 -17.21
CA LEU A 464 15.16 -3.80 -17.97
C LEU A 464 14.98 -3.40 -19.44
N ILE A 465 13.90 -3.85 -20.08
CA ILE A 465 13.62 -3.56 -21.49
C ILE A 465 13.41 -2.05 -21.68
N ILE A 466 12.57 -1.41 -20.84
CA ILE A 466 12.30 0.02 -20.90
C ILE A 466 13.61 0.82 -20.74
N LEU A 467 14.39 0.50 -19.73
CA LEU A 467 15.63 1.22 -19.43
C LEU A 467 16.66 1.02 -20.55
N LYS A 468 16.77 -0.19 -21.13
CA LYS A 468 17.68 -0.43 -22.27
C LYS A 468 17.24 0.34 -23.51
N LEU A 469 15.95 0.47 -23.75
CA LEU A 469 15.42 1.28 -24.84
C LEU A 469 15.78 2.76 -24.62
N LEU A 470 15.55 3.26 -23.42
CA LEU A 470 15.85 4.67 -23.06
C LEU A 470 17.35 4.94 -23.08
N GLU A 471 18.18 3.98 -22.66
CA GLU A 471 19.64 4.10 -22.72
C GLU A 471 20.11 4.35 -24.17
N LYS A 472 19.54 3.61 -25.12
CA LYS A 472 19.90 3.71 -26.53
C LYS A 472 19.35 4.96 -27.23
N THR A 473 18.22 5.48 -26.79
CA THR A 473 17.54 6.61 -27.47
C THR A 473 17.83 7.96 -26.83
N MET A 474 17.75 8.05 -25.51
CA MET A 474 17.87 9.31 -24.76
C MET A 474 19.12 9.39 -23.89
N GLY A 475 19.66 8.21 -23.53
CA GLY A 475 20.67 8.09 -22.49
C GLY A 475 20.04 8.20 -21.10
N LEU A 476 20.51 7.40 -20.15
CA LEU A 476 19.93 7.39 -18.80
C LEU A 476 20.53 8.48 -17.91
N ARG A 477 21.87 8.66 -17.97
CA ARG A 477 22.64 9.41 -17.00
C ARG A 477 23.03 10.78 -17.51
N VAL A 478 23.07 11.72 -16.61
CA VAL A 478 23.63 13.06 -16.91
C VAL A 478 25.13 13.01 -17.13
N UNK A 479 25.78 14.01 -17.64
CA UNK A 479 27.08 14.14 -17.87
C UNK A 479 27.83 14.30 -16.63
N GLU A 480 29.00 13.87 -16.54
CA GLU A 480 29.85 13.93 -15.34
C GLU A 480 29.94 15.33 -14.73
N ASP A 481 30.12 16.34 -15.56
CA ASP A 481 30.14 17.73 -15.10
C ASP A 481 28.80 18.17 -14.47
N ALA A 482 27.69 17.70 -15.03
CA ALA A 482 26.36 17.96 -14.48
C ALA A 482 26.17 17.27 -13.13
N GLU A 483 26.59 16.01 -12.99
CA GLU A 483 26.56 15.27 -11.73
C GLU A 483 27.47 15.93 -10.67
N THR A 484 28.61 16.45 -11.12
CA THR A 484 29.57 17.16 -10.24
C THR A 484 28.98 18.48 -9.74
N ARG A 485 28.36 19.27 -10.62
CA ARG A 485 27.70 20.52 -10.23
C ARG A 485 26.46 20.28 -9.35
N GLY A 486 25.74 19.20 -9.61
CA GLY A 486 24.48 18.89 -8.99
C GLY A 486 23.30 19.11 -9.93
N LEU A 487 22.29 18.27 -9.77
CA LEU A 487 21.13 18.27 -10.67
C LEU A 487 20.20 19.47 -10.48
N ASP A 488 20.24 20.12 -9.32
CA ASP A 488 19.45 21.33 -9.07
C ASP A 488 19.83 22.40 -10.11
N LEU A 489 21.13 22.71 -10.24
CA LEU A 489 21.62 23.67 -11.21
C LEU A 489 21.61 23.13 -12.65
N SER A 490 22.05 21.89 -12.85
CA SER A 490 22.27 21.37 -14.22
C SER A 490 20.99 20.98 -14.93
N GLU A 491 19.95 20.51 -14.21
CA GLU A 491 18.67 20.09 -14.81
C GLU A 491 17.57 21.15 -14.66
N HIS A 492 17.62 21.99 -13.60
CA HIS A 492 16.52 22.91 -13.27
C HIS A 492 16.93 24.38 -13.22
N GLY A 493 18.25 24.69 -13.15
CA GLY A 493 18.71 26.06 -13.06
C GLY A 493 18.40 26.75 -11.73
N GLU A 494 18.20 25.96 -10.69
CA GLU A 494 17.74 26.43 -9.37
C GLU A 494 18.65 25.91 -8.26
N GLU A 495 18.59 26.53 -7.09
CA GLU A 495 19.25 26.07 -5.87
C GLU A 495 18.24 26.07 -4.71
N GLY A 496 18.21 25.00 -3.95
CA GLY A 496 17.33 24.88 -2.79
C GLY A 496 17.71 25.74 -1.60
N TYR A 497 18.98 26.17 -1.54
CA TYR A 497 19.52 26.96 -0.43
C TYR A 497 20.33 28.14 -0.98
N ILE A 498 19.81 29.33 -0.80
CA ILE A 498 20.46 30.58 -1.21
C ILE A 498 21.04 31.25 0.03
N TRP A 499 22.35 31.38 0.09
CA TRP A 499 23.05 32.07 1.20
C TRP A 499 23.49 33.46 0.67
N LEU A 500 22.86 34.53 1.22
CA LEU A 500 23.18 35.92 0.88
C LEU A 500 24.17 36.49 1.91
#